data_36de66331ab65c7c9d1f2924747a3c08
#
_entry.id   36de66331ab65c7c9d1f2924747a3c08
#
_cell.length_a   1.000
_cell.length_b   1.000
_cell.length_c   1.000
_cell.angle_alpha   90.00
_cell.angle_beta   90.00
_cell.angle_gamma   90.00
#
_symmetry.space_group_name_H-M   'P 1'
#
loop_
_entity.id
_entity.type
_entity.pdbx_description
1 polymer ?
#
loop_
_entity_poly.entity_id
_entity_poly.type
_entity_poly.pdbx_seq_one_letter_code
_entity_poly.pdbx_strand_id
1 'polypeptide(L)'
;MSMYGHYGNKIIFPENSFLVSGISFYKNNCLNITYETELIMELERDNKYDSSAISIMNNGKKIGYVPNSKIKELCKENIKEPLKIINIKQINGNYGIRVIPKCFYIYDKILESKVFFSDD
;
A
#
# COMPACT_ATOMS: atom_id res chain seq x y z
N MET A 1 -10.52 6.03 -14.27
CA MET A 1 -10.08 4.78 -14.90
C MET A 1 -9.07 4.07 -13.98
N SER A 2 -9.21 2.77 -13.84
CA SER A 2 -8.29 1.99 -13.01
C SER A 2 -6.93 1.86 -13.68
N MET A 3 -5.85 1.91 -12.89
CA MET A 3 -4.52 1.56 -13.36
C MET A 3 -4.28 0.05 -13.38
N TYR A 4 -5.29 -0.74 -12.98
CA TYR A 4 -5.17 -2.19 -12.88
C TYR A 4 -5.68 -2.88 -14.11
N GLY A 5 -5.01 -3.96 -14.48
CA GLY A 5 -5.52 -4.85 -15.50
C GLY A 5 -6.57 -5.81 -14.94
N HIS A 6 -7.34 -6.36 -15.85
CA HIS A 6 -8.25 -7.45 -15.53
C HIS A 6 -7.89 -8.65 -16.40
N TYR A 7 -7.85 -9.82 -15.79
CA TYR A 7 -7.63 -11.06 -16.52
C TYR A 7 -8.76 -12.02 -16.14
N GLY A 8 -9.71 -12.18 -17.04
CA GLY A 8 -10.95 -12.85 -16.73
C GLY A 8 -11.72 -12.04 -15.68
N ASN A 9 -12.06 -12.66 -14.55
CA ASN A 9 -12.77 -12.00 -13.45
C ASN A 9 -11.82 -11.56 -12.32
N LYS A 10 -10.51 -11.59 -12.55
CA LYS A 10 -9.53 -11.25 -11.52
C LYS A 10 -8.98 -9.85 -11.74
N ILE A 11 -8.83 -9.11 -10.64
CA ILE A 11 -8.14 -7.82 -10.64
C ILE A 11 -6.65 -8.12 -10.43
N ILE A 12 -5.82 -7.57 -11.31
CA ILE A 12 -4.36 -7.70 -11.21
C ILE A 12 -3.82 -6.38 -10.67
N PHE A 13 -3.19 -6.43 -9.49
CA PHE A 13 -2.59 -5.26 -8.87
C PHE A 13 -1.12 -5.11 -9.27
N PRO A 14 -0.56 -3.89 -9.18
CA PRO A 14 0.86 -3.68 -9.46
C PRO A 14 1.75 -4.56 -8.58
N GLU A 15 2.86 -5.00 -9.14
CA GLU A 15 3.79 -5.93 -8.50
C GLU A 15 4.31 -5.44 -7.14
N ASN A 16 4.58 -4.13 -7.04
CA ASN A 16 5.14 -3.54 -5.83
C ASN A 16 4.07 -3.09 -4.82
N SER A 17 2.80 -3.45 -5.07
CA SER A 17 1.72 -3.15 -4.15
C SER A 17 1.56 -4.26 -3.12
N PHE A 18 0.98 -3.91 -1.98
CA PHE A 18 0.74 -4.88 -0.91
C PHE A 18 -0.44 -4.47 -0.05
N LEU A 19 -0.98 -5.44 0.67
CA LEU A 19 -2.03 -5.18 1.67
C LEU A 19 -1.39 -4.80 2.99
N VAL A 20 -1.91 -3.76 3.63
CA VAL A 20 -1.51 -3.38 4.98
C VAL A 20 -1.85 -4.53 5.92
N SER A 21 -0.87 -4.94 6.74
CA SER A 21 -1.02 -6.05 7.68
C SER A 21 -1.48 -5.55 9.04
N GLY A 22 -2.31 -6.34 9.73
CA GLY A 22 -2.73 -6.06 11.11
C GLY A 22 -3.74 -4.93 11.26
N ILE A 23 -4.36 -4.51 10.17
CA ILE A 23 -5.24 -3.35 10.15
C ILE A 23 -6.46 -3.51 11.08
N SER A 24 -6.88 -4.75 11.35
CA SER A 24 -8.02 -5.01 12.23
C SER A 24 -7.81 -4.53 13.67
N PHE A 25 -6.55 -4.40 14.08
CA PHE A 25 -6.21 -3.89 15.41
C PHE A 25 -6.30 -2.36 15.50
N TYR A 26 -6.43 -1.68 14.37
CA TYR A 26 -6.36 -0.21 14.28
C TYR A 26 -7.52 0.38 13.50
N LYS A 27 -8.69 -0.27 13.54
CA LYS A 27 -9.87 0.15 12.76
C LYS A 27 -10.23 1.62 12.93
N ASN A 28 -10.17 2.13 14.16
CA ASN A 28 -10.57 3.51 14.42
C ASN A 28 -9.66 4.53 13.75
N ASN A 29 -8.44 4.15 13.44
CA ASN A 29 -7.48 5.03 12.77
C ASN A 29 -7.66 5.03 11.27
N CYS A 30 -8.57 4.21 10.74
CA CYS A 30 -8.84 4.08 9.32
C CYS A 30 -10.10 4.85 8.88
N LEU A 31 -10.85 5.44 9.79
CA LEU A 31 -12.18 6.00 9.51
C LEU A 31 -12.16 7.14 8.51
N ASN A 32 -11.07 7.90 8.44
CA ASN A 32 -10.95 9.06 7.56
C ASN A 32 -10.10 8.80 6.31
N ILE A 33 -9.77 7.53 6.06
CA ILE A 33 -8.92 7.18 4.93
C ILE A 33 -9.72 7.22 3.63
N THR A 34 -9.19 7.90 2.63
CA THR A 34 -9.74 7.94 1.28
C THR A 34 -8.64 7.60 0.27
N TYR A 35 -8.98 7.54 -1.01
CA TYR A 35 -7.99 7.29 -2.07
C TYR A 35 -6.97 8.43 -2.21
N GLU A 36 -7.26 9.63 -1.69
CA GLU A 36 -6.30 10.75 -1.69
C GLU A 36 -5.37 10.74 -0.49
N THR A 37 -5.64 9.91 0.52
CA THR A 37 -4.80 9.83 1.71
C THR A 37 -3.44 9.26 1.36
N GLU A 38 -2.37 9.94 1.78
CA GLU A 38 -1.01 9.41 1.71
C GLU A 38 -0.61 8.92 3.09
N LEU A 39 -0.02 7.71 3.13
CA LEU A 39 0.39 7.08 4.37
C LEU A 39 1.91 7.15 4.48
N ILE A 40 2.39 7.15 5.70
CA ILE A 40 3.83 7.27 6.00
C ILE A 40 4.32 5.99 6.64
N MET A 41 5.51 5.55 6.27
CA MET A 41 6.16 4.39 6.87
C MET A 41 7.15 4.82 7.94
N GLU A 42 7.20 4.06 9.03
CA GLU A 42 8.17 4.27 10.11
C GLU A 42 8.78 2.96 10.56
N LEU A 43 10.11 2.95 10.68
CA LEU A 43 10.83 1.78 11.19
C LEU A 43 10.69 1.72 12.72
N GLU A 44 10.19 0.60 13.26
CA GLU A 44 10.02 0.39 14.69
C GLU A 44 11.21 -0.42 15.26
N ARG A 45 12.34 0.25 15.46
CA ARG A 45 13.57 -0.42 15.96
C ARG A 45 13.42 -0.97 17.37
N ASP A 46 12.55 -0.40 18.17
CA ASP A 46 12.28 -0.83 19.54
C ASP A 46 11.14 -1.86 19.65
N ASN A 47 10.65 -2.36 18.53
CA ASN A 47 9.62 -3.40 18.53
C ASN A 47 10.18 -4.67 19.15
N LYS A 48 9.50 -5.18 20.19
CA LYS A 48 9.96 -6.34 20.98
C LYS A 48 9.96 -7.64 20.18
N TYR A 49 9.09 -7.75 19.18
CA TYR A 49 8.92 -8.98 18.42
C TYR A 49 9.70 -8.96 17.11
N ASP A 50 9.94 -7.78 16.55
CA ASP A 50 10.61 -7.63 15.28
C ASP A 50 11.20 -6.22 15.16
N SER A 51 12.50 -6.10 15.40
CA SER A 51 13.18 -4.80 15.32
C SER A 51 13.27 -4.23 13.92
N SER A 52 12.90 -5.02 12.91
CA SER A 52 12.81 -4.55 11.52
C SER A 52 11.39 -4.25 11.09
N ALA A 53 10.43 -4.25 12.01
CA ALA A 53 9.04 -3.94 11.70
C ALA A 53 8.91 -2.53 11.14
N ILE A 54 8.07 -2.38 10.12
CA ILE A 54 7.75 -1.09 9.51
C ILE A 54 6.28 -0.82 9.73
N SER A 55 5.97 0.19 10.54
CA SER A 55 4.59 0.60 10.77
C SER A 55 4.13 1.54 9.68
N ILE A 56 2.82 1.56 9.44
CA ILE A 56 2.18 2.45 8.47
C ILE A 56 1.29 3.39 9.25
N MET A 57 1.48 4.69 9.02
CA MET A 57 0.88 5.76 9.81
C MET A 57 -0.05 6.61 8.96
N ASN A 58 -1.19 6.93 9.51
CA ASN A 58 -2.14 7.87 8.95
C ASN A 58 -2.22 9.08 9.88
N ASN A 59 -1.61 10.18 9.46
CA ASN A 59 -1.63 11.43 10.21
C ASN A 59 -1.20 11.23 11.68
N GLY A 60 -0.10 10.53 11.88
CA GLY A 60 0.47 10.26 13.21
C GLY A 60 -0.15 9.09 13.95
N LYS A 61 -1.13 8.40 13.37
CA LYS A 61 -1.79 7.25 13.99
C LYS A 61 -1.51 5.98 13.21
N LYS A 62 -1.10 4.94 13.92
CA LYS A 62 -0.79 3.65 13.29
C LYS A 62 -2.07 3.01 12.72
N ILE A 63 -1.98 2.49 11.50
CA ILE A 63 -3.07 1.71 10.90
C ILE A 63 -2.67 0.25 10.65
N GLY A 64 -1.41 -0.08 10.73
CA GLY A 64 -0.93 -1.44 10.53
C GLY A 64 0.55 -1.48 10.21
N TYR A 65 0.95 -2.52 9.51
CA TYR A 65 2.35 -2.80 9.20
C TYR A 65 2.54 -3.24 7.76
N VAL A 66 3.76 -3.05 7.27
CA VAL A 66 4.21 -3.70 6.04
C VAL A 66 4.31 -5.20 6.34
N PRO A 67 3.77 -6.07 5.47
CA PRO A 67 3.82 -7.51 5.70
C PRO A 67 5.26 -8.02 5.80
N ASN A 68 5.45 -9.09 6.58
CA ASN A 68 6.76 -9.74 6.71
C ASN A 68 7.02 -10.62 5.48
N SER A 69 7.42 -10.00 4.37
CA SER A 69 7.62 -10.64 3.08
C SER A 69 8.73 -9.90 2.32
N LYS A 70 8.96 -10.28 1.07
CA LYS A 70 9.94 -9.60 0.20
C LYS A 70 9.67 -8.11 0.06
N ILE A 71 8.39 -7.70 0.14
CA ILE A 71 8.02 -6.29 0.02
C ILE A 71 8.62 -5.44 1.15
N LYS A 72 8.88 -6.05 2.31
CA LYS A 72 9.47 -5.36 3.45
C LYS A 72 10.84 -4.77 3.13
N GLU A 73 11.67 -5.52 2.40
CA GLU A 73 12.98 -5.02 1.99
C GLU A 73 12.85 -3.82 1.04
N LEU A 74 11.92 -3.90 0.10
CA LEU A 74 11.65 -2.80 -0.81
C LEU A 74 11.19 -1.55 -0.05
N CYS A 75 10.30 -1.72 0.91
CA CYS A 75 9.81 -0.63 1.74
C CYS A 75 10.92 -0.03 2.61
N LYS A 76 11.81 -0.87 3.13
CA LYS A 76 12.94 -0.40 3.93
C LYS A 76 13.87 0.48 3.11
N GLU A 77 14.14 0.10 1.87
CA GLU A 77 14.96 0.89 0.94
C GLU A 77 14.30 2.20 0.54
N ASN A 78 12.97 2.25 0.61
CA ASN A 78 12.18 3.40 0.21
C ASN A 78 11.38 3.97 1.38
N ILE A 79 11.93 3.92 2.58
CA ILE A 79 11.22 4.25 3.82
C ILE A 79 10.70 5.69 3.87
N LYS A 80 11.32 6.59 3.13
CA LYS A 80 10.93 8.00 3.08
C LYS A 80 9.83 8.28 2.05
N GLU A 81 9.53 7.32 1.17
CA GLU A 81 8.46 7.46 0.20
C GLU A 81 7.10 7.36 0.87
N PRO A 82 6.16 8.25 0.55
CA PRO A 82 4.80 8.05 1.01
C PRO A 82 4.18 6.86 0.28
N LEU A 83 3.18 6.26 0.90
CA LEU A 83 2.40 5.18 0.31
C LEU A 83 1.14 5.76 -0.31
N LYS A 84 0.91 5.41 -1.56
CA LYS A 84 -0.34 5.73 -2.28
C LYS A 84 -1.33 4.59 -2.06
N ILE A 85 -2.56 4.93 -1.71
CA ILE A 85 -3.63 3.94 -1.58
C ILE A 85 -4.20 3.66 -2.96
N ILE A 86 -4.25 2.39 -3.33
CA ILE A 86 -4.74 1.98 -4.64
C ILE A 86 -6.00 1.12 -4.58
N ASN A 87 -6.36 0.62 -3.40
CA ASN A 87 -7.60 -0.12 -3.22
C ASN A 87 -8.05 -0.06 -1.77
N ILE A 88 -9.33 0.17 -1.56
CA ILE A 88 -9.96 0.14 -0.24
C ILE A 88 -11.14 -0.81 -0.33
N LYS A 89 -11.17 -1.81 0.53
CA LYS A 89 -12.30 -2.72 0.71
C LYS A 89 -12.82 -2.61 2.13
N GLN A 90 -14.14 -2.65 2.28
CA GLN A 90 -14.76 -2.71 3.60
C GLN A 90 -15.84 -3.77 3.56
N ILE A 91 -15.67 -4.82 4.37
CA ILE A 91 -16.61 -5.93 4.46
C ILE A 91 -16.90 -6.17 5.93
N ASN A 92 -18.17 -6.05 6.33
CA ASN A 92 -18.61 -6.30 7.72
C ASN A 92 -17.80 -5.50 8.74
N GLY A 93 -17.46 -4.25 8.42
CA GLY A 93 -16.69 -3.39 9.32
C GLY A 93 -15.20 -3.63 9.32
N ASN A 94 -14.71 -4.57 8.53
CA ASN A 94 -13.28 -4.84 8.39
C ASN A 94 -12.74 -4.14 7.14
N TYR A 95 -11.55 -3.55 7.28
CA TYR A 95 -10.88 -2.85 6.18
C TYR A 95 -9.81 -3.72 5.55
N GLY A 96 -9.73 -3.65 4.21
CA GLY A 96 -8.57 -4.09 3.48
C GLY A 96 -8.05 -2.90 2.69
N ILE A 97 -6.80 -2.51 2.93
CA ILE A 97 -6.19 -1.35 2.27
C ILE A 97 -4.94 -1.82 1.54
N ARG A 98 -4.94 -1.65 0.23
CA ARG A 98 -3.77 -1.97 -0.60
C ARG A 98 -3.05 -0.67 -0.95
N VAL A 99 -1.75 -0.69 -0.81
CA VAL A 99 -0.90 0.48 -0.99
C VAL A 99 0.30 0.16 -1.89
N ILE A 100 0.94 1.21 -2.38
CA ILE A 100 2.17 1.10 -3.16
C ILE A 100 3.03 2.32 -2.83
N PRO A 101 4.37 2.18 -2.72
CA PRO A 101 5.22 3.36 -2.62
C PRO A 101 4.99 4.27 -3.82
N LYS A 102 4.82 5.55 -3.56
CA LYS A 102 4.37 6.52 -4.57
C LYS A 102 5.26 6.54 -5.81
N CYS A 103 6.56 6.36 -5.64
CA CYS A 103 7.49 6.34 -6.78
C CYS A 103 7.18 5.20 -7.76
N PHE A 104 6.74 4.05 -7.27
CA PHE A 104 6.37 2.93 -8.13
C PHE A 104 5.00 3.12 -8.77
N TYR A 105 4.10 3.82 -8.11
CA TYR A 105 2.81 4.18 -8.69
C TYR A 105 2.97 5.02 -9.96
N ILE A 106 3.83 6.03 -9.89
CA ILE A 106 4.10 6.91 -11.02
C ILE A 106 4.74 6.12 -12.17
N TYR A 107 5.69 5.24 -11.85
CA TYR A 107 6.37 4.40 -12.83
C TYR A 107 5.39 3.48 -13.55
N ASP A 108 4.54 2.79 -12.80
CA ASP A 108 3.56 1.86 -13.38
C ASP A 108 2.56 2.60 -14.28
N LYS A 109 2.17 3.80 -13.92
CA LYS A 109 1.30 4.64 -14.76
C LYS A 109 1.96 4.99 -16.08
N ILE A 110 3.23 5.32 -16.06
CA ILE A 110 3.98 5.63 -17.27
C ILE A 110 4.07 4.40 -18.17
N LEU A 111 4.36 3.23 -17.60
CA LEU A 111 4.42 1.98 -18.36
C LEU A 111 3.06 1.63 -18.98
N GLU A 112 1.99 1.79 -18.22
CA GLU A 112 0.63 1.56 -18.72
C GLU A 112 0.32 2.46 -19.90
N SER A 113 0.68 3.73 -19.84
CA SER A 113 0.49 4.68 -20.91
C SER A 113 1.28 4.27 -22.16
N LYS A 114 2.52 3.81 -21.98
CA LYS A 114 3.38 3.38 -23.13
C LYS A 114 2.81 2.15 -23.81
N VAL A 115 2.33 1.19 -23.04
CA VAL A 115 1.71 -0.02 -23.59
C VAL A 115 0.47 0.36 -24.40
N PHE A 116 -0.33 1.26 -23.86
CA PHE A 116 -1.55 1.73 -24.52
C PHE A 116 -1.24 2.37 -25.89
N PHE A 117 -0.21 3.20 -25.95
CA PHE A 117 0.18 3.85 -27.20
C PHE A 117 0.86 2.91 -28.20
N SER A 118 1.49 1.84 -27.72
CA SER A 118 2.19 0.91 -28.60
C SER A 118 1.26 -0.01 -29.38
N ASP A 119 0.00 -0.13 -28.96
CA ASP A 119 -1.00 -0.93 -29.66
C ASP A 119 -1.55 -0.27 -30.91
N ASP A 120 -1.19 0.95 -31.14
CA ASP A 120 -1.55 1.66 -32.35
C ASP A 120 -0.54 1.39 -33.46
#